data_7f26372ebb26082fbdf1d4f60f444035
#
_entry.id   7f26372ebb26082fbdf1d4f60f444035
#
_cell.length_a   1.000
_cell.length_b   1.000
_cell.length_c   1.000
_cell.angle_alpha   90.00
_cell.angle_beta   90.00
_cell.angle_gamma   90.00
#
_symmetry.space_group_name_H-M   'P 1'
#
loop_
_entity.id
_entity.type
_entity.pdbx_description
1 polymer ?
#
loop_
_entity_poly.entity_id
_entity_poly.type
_entity_poly.pdbx_seq_one_letter_code
_entity_poly.pdbx_strand_id
1 'polypeptide(L)'
;MREKKFVLFFLILAFGMCGGSSSVEVNEPVEEDIETNVNNLEATEKLEETAKTDTNNKSDSVSKENPVVTIENIKPIDHYGTSSHMEIVDESTLRLFYNDFGGVVVFLCSYDFDCEKQGTIRFITDLTLIETLDGERRGYFVEMNPNTMESGIYTAIFSEDGLSYTEKTPLGITAREDDVAWGVPDTVVTPNGLVRVYWVYTEDNFSPEKIASATSKTTKGIEFTLDPGYRIDDGYVDFEVLKAEEGDWRAVMSYTPHYLPNIPQSLFYAISRDGLDWEFSKERITEKDFSYLDPTGVPLDNGTYLLVMSGATNEMADPMKNPNYQLFTAQLILP
;
A
#
# COMPACT_ATOMS: atom_id res chain seq x y z
N MET A 1 12.48 -22.56 17.00
CA MET A 1 12.08 -21.15 17.16
C MET A 1 12.98 -20.32 16.28
N ARG A 2 12.50 -19.89 15.11
CA ARG A 2 13.20 -18.94 14.23
C ARG A 2 12.50 -17.60 14.38
N GLU A 3 13.28 -16.63 14.79
CA GLU A 3 12.84 -15.29 15.14
C GLU A 3 12.15 -14.60 13.98
N LYS A 4 10.93 -14.15 14.22
CA LYS A 4 10.16 -13.29 13.32
C LYS A 4 10.72 -11.86 13.44
N LYS A 5 11.71 -11.52 12.62
CA LYS A 5 12.32 -10.17 12.58
C LYS A 5 11.89 -9.35 11.35
N PHE A 6 10.79 -9.71 10.71
CA PHE A 6 10.50 -9.19 9.37
C PHE A 6 9.77 -7.84 9.33
N VAL A 7 9.13 -7.43 10.40
CA VAL A 7 8.18 -6.32 10.40
C VAL A 7 8.77 -4.96 10.80
N LEU A 8 9.91 -4.93 11.48
CA LEU A 8 10.49 -3.68 12.00
C LEU A 8 11.40 -2.93 11.00
N PHE A 9 11.47 -3.33 9.77
CA PHE A 9 12.60 -2.95 8.92
C PHE A 9 12.38 -1.73 8.01
N PHE A 10 11.16 -1.40 7.64
CA PHE A 10 10.92 -0.22 6.80
C PHE A 10 11.14 1.11 7.53
N LEU A 11 11.04 1.14 8.84
CA LEU A 11 11.17 2.36 9.64
C LEU A 11 12.61 2.70 10.08
N ILE A 12 13.55 1.74 10.09
CA ILE A 12 14.92 1.96 10.64
C ILE A 12 15.91 2.52 9.61
N LEU A 13 15.61 2.47 8.32
CA LEU A 13 16.53 2.94 7.28
C LEU A 13 16.70 4.46 7.18
N ALA A 14 15.88 5.25 7.85
CA ALA A 14 15.97 6.72 7.79
C ALA A 14 16.96 7.38 8.76
N PHE A 15 17.55 6.67 9.76
CA PHE A 15 18.29 7.34 10.84
C PHE A 15 19.64 6.74 11.25
N GLY A 16 20.33 6.11 10.36
CA GLY A 16 21.66 5.57 10.63
C GLY A 16 22.82 6.55 10.45
N MET A 17 22.84 7.73 11.11
CA MET A 17 24.07 8.51 11.29
C MET A 17 23.94 9.50 12.47
N CYS A 18 24.27 9.02 13.67
CA CYS A 18 24.96 9.84 14.66
C CYS A 18 25.62 8.90 15.68
N GLY A 19 26.96 8.90 15.69
CA GLY A 19 27.75 8.07 16.57
C GLY A 19 27.71 8.53 18.02
N GLY A 20 27.57 7.55 18.91
CA GLY A 20 27.72 7.72 20.34
C GLY A 20 27.82 6.35 20.98
N SER A 21 29.06 5.93 21.27
CA SER A 21 29.38 4.70 21.99
C SER A 21 29.01 4.84 23.45
N SER A 22 28.08 4.03 23.94
CA SER A 22 27.98 3.69 25.37
C SER A 22 27.61 2.23 25.51
N SER A 23 28.50 1.47 26.17
CA SER A 23 28.36 0.09 26.54
C SER A 23 27.31 -0.07 27.62
N VAL A 24 26.30 -0.91 27.38
CA VAL A 24 25.33 -1.37 28.36
C VAL A 24 25.56 -2.87 28.61
N GLU A 25 25.85 -3.23 29.85
CA GLU A 25 25.95 -4.62 30.29
C GLU A 25 24.57 -5.29 30.23
N VAL A 26 24.53 -6.46 29.62
CA VAL A 26 23.33 -7.29 29.50
C VAL A 26 23.35 -8.31 30.64
N ASN A 27 22.36 -8.26 31.51
CA ASN A 27 22.08 -9.32 32.48
C ASN A 27 21.25 -10.43 31.81
N GLU A 28 21.69 -11.67 32.02
CA GLU A 28 21.01 -12.88 31.53
C GLU A 28 19.65 -13.11 32.26
N PRO A 29 18.63 -13.58 31.54
CA PRO A 29 17.36 -13.95 32.16
C PRO A 29 17.37 -15.38 32.70
N VAL A 30 16.77 -15.55 33.85
CA VAL A 30 16.47 -16.80 34.58
C VAL A 30 15.41 -17.60 33.84
N GLU A 31 15.68 -18.90 33.61
CA GLU A 31 14.71 -19.86 33.06
C GLU A 31 13.67 -20.22 34.14
N GLU A 32 12.40 -20.04 33.84
CA GLU A 32 11.29 -20.67 34.59
C GLU A 32 10.60 -21.72 33.70
N ASP A 33 10.61 -22.95 34.21
CA ASP A 33 9.91 -24.12 33.68
C ASP A 33 8.40 -23.97 33.80
N ILE A 34 7.67 -24.05 32.68
CA ILE A 34 6.21 -24.20 32.67
C ILE A 34 5.82 -25.56 32.09
N GLU A 35 5.29 -26.39 32.95
CA GLU A 35 4.70 -27.70 32.62
C GLU A 35 3.46 -27.56 31.73
N THR A 36 3.47 -28.36 30.66
CA THR A 36 2.34 -28.53 29.74
C THR A 36 1.31 -29.51 30.32
N ASN A 37 0.08 -29.04 30.42
CA ASN A 37 -1.08 -29.92 30.68
C ASN A 37 -1.91 -30.05 29.38
N VAL A 38 -1.89 -31.26 28.82
CA VAL A 38 -2.72 -31.68 27.69
C VAL A 38 -3.96 -32.38 28.21
N ASN A 39 -5.12 -31.88 27.91
CA ASN A 39 -6.36 -32.65 28.06
C ASN A 39 -7.25 -32.53 26.81
N ASN A 40 -7.48 -33.71 26.26
CA ASN A 40 -8.44 -34.10 25.24
C ASN A 40 -9.85 -33.53 25.42
N LEU A 41 -10.47 -33.23 24.28
CA LEU A 41 -11.91 -33.39 24.12
C LEU A 41 -12.26 -33.69 22.65
N GLU A 42 -12.54 -34.94 22.39
CA GLU A 42 -13.30 -35.42 21.21
C GLU A 42 -14.77 -35.02 21.40
N ALA A 43 -15.40 -34.52 20.37
CA ALA A 43 -16.84 -34.56 20.23
C ALA A 43 -17.22 -34.70 18.74
N THR A 44 -17.65 -35.91 18.43
CA THR A 44 -18.43 -36.29 17.27
C THR A 44 -19.81 -35.68 17.29
N GLU A 45 -20.30 -35.17 16.18
CA GLU A 45 -21.71 -35.26 15.86
C GLU A 45 -22.01 -35.29 14.36
N LYS A 46 -22.77 -36.33 14.01
CA LYS A 46 -23.43 -36.66 12.76
C LYS A 46 -24.74 -35.89 12.65
N LEU A 47 -25.08 -35.45 11.45
CA LEU A 47 -26.50 -35.27 11.02
C LEU A 47 -26.49 -35.13 9.50
N GLU A 48 -26.91 -36.11 8.83
CA GLU A 48 -28.21 -36.41 8.21
C GLU A 48 -28.52 -35.66 6.92
N GLU A 49 -28.53 -36.51 5.93
CA GLU A 49 -28.96 -36.40 4.54
C GLU A 49 -30.50 -36.29 4.44
N THR A 50 -31.03 -35.29 3.72
CA THR A 50 -32.39 -35.40 3.17
C THR A 50 -32.55 -34.67 1.84
N ALA A 51 -32.82 -35.49 0.83
CA ALA A 51 -33.84 -35.37 -0.22
C ALA A 51 -33.75 -34.27 -1.31
N LYS A 52 -33.52 -34.83 -2.47
CA LYS A 52 -33.82 -34.45 -3.86
C LYS A 52 -35.14 -33.70 -4.05
N THR A 53 -35.07 -32.65 -4.90
CA THR A 53 -36.14 -32.44 -5.89
C THR A 53 -35.52 -31.87 -7.17
N ASP A 54 -35.67 -32.60 -8.24
CA ASP A 54 -35.37 -32.22 -9.63
C ASP A 54 -36.31 -31.10 -10.07
N THR A 55 -35.74 -30.01 -10.61
CA THR A 55 -36.42 -29.21 -11.63
C THR A 55 -35.41 -28.79 -12.68
N ASN A 56 -35.47 -29.46 -13.82
CA ASN A 56 -34.83 -29.06 -15.06
C ASN A 56 -35.31 -27.65 -15.45
N ASN A 57 -34.44 -26.66 -15.32
CA ASN A 57 -34.51 -25.46 -16.11
C ASN A 57 -33.16 -25.24 -16.80
N LYS A 58 -33.12 -25.67 -18.06
CA LYS A 58 -32.06 -25.41 -19.01
C LYS A 58 -32.14 -23.93 -19.37
N SER A 59 -31.53 -23.08 -18.56
CA SER A 59 -31.20 -21.71 -18.93
C SER A 59 -29.83 -21.79 -19.59
N ASP A 60 -29.79 -21.49 -20.86
CA ASP A 60 -28.55 -21.22 -21.58
C ASP A 60 -27.87 -20.01 -20.92
N SER A 61 -27.07 -20.26 -19.88
CA SER A 61 -26.13 -19.29 -19.36
C SER A 61 -24.99 -19.21 -20.39
N VAL A 62 -25.08 -18.26 -21.29
CA VAL A 62 -23.91 -17.70 -21.93
C VAL A 62 -23.01 -17.27 -20.76
N SER A 63 -21.95 -18.02 -20.52
CA SER A 63 -20.89 -17.61 -19.62
C SER A 63 -20.32 -16.31 -20.22
N LYS A 64 -20.75 -15.17 -19.71
CA LYS A 64 -19.99 -13.94 -19.90
C LYS A 64 -18.64 -14.23 -19.26
N GLU A 65 -17.62 -14.48 -20.07
CA GLU A 65 -16.26 -14.46 -19.59
C GLU A 65 -16.11 -13.13 -18.86
N ASN A 66 -15.81 -13.18 -17.56
CA ASN A 66 -15.51 -11.97 -16.82
C ASN A 66 -14.32 -11.34 -17.54
N PRO A 67 -14.40 -10.07 -17.92
CA PRO A 67 -13.33 -9.39 -18.61
C PRO A 67 -12.05 -9.49 -17.76
N VAL A 68 -10.98 -9.97 -18.37
CA VAL A 68 -9.73 -10.29 -17.68
C VAL A 68 -8.88 -9.02 -17.61
N VAL A 69 -8.50 -8.63 -16.41
CA VAL A 69 -7.46 -7.60 -16.20
C VAL A 69 -6.12 -8.17 -16.62
N THR A 70 -5.39 -7.45 -17.44
CA THR A 70 -4.05 -7.85 -17.88
C THR A 70 -3.02 -6.81 -17.55
N ILE A 71 -1.80 -7.26 -17.22
CA ILE A 71 -0.62 -6.42 -17.08
C ILE A 71 0.37 -6.80 -18.18
N GLU A 72 0.88 -5.82 -18.89
CA GLU A 72 1.77 -6.02 -20.04
C GLU A 72 2.99 -5.10 -19.96
N ASN A 73 4.01 -5.43 -20.75
CA ASN A 73 5.19 -4.60 -20.94
C ASN A 73 5.92 -4.26 -19.64
N ILE A 74 5.94 -5.19 -18.66
CA ILE A 74 6.71 -5.01 -17.44
C ILE A 74 8.19 -4.89 -17.80
N LYS A 75 8.80 -3.75 -17.48
CA LYS A 75 10.22 -3.50 -17.76
C LYS A 75 10.85 -2.66 -16.65
N PRO A 76 12.12 -2.92 -16.30
CA PRO A 76 12.84 -2.10 -15.33
C PRO A 76 13.08 -0.70 -15.92
N ILE A 77 13.11 0.29 -15.02
CA ILE A 77 13.61 1.64 -15.28
C ILE A 77 14.85 1.87 -14.40
N ASP A 78 15.72 2.80 -14.78
CA ASP A 78 16.99 3.04 -14.07
C ASP A 78 16.79 3.94 -12.85
N HIS A 79 15.85 3.53 -11.99
CA HIS A 79 15.53 4.17 -10.73
C HIS A 79 15.35 3.12 -9.63
N TYR A 80 15.71 3.49 -8.39
CA TYR A 80 15.69 2.59 -7.23
C TYR A 80 15.05 3.29 -6.06
N GLY A 81 14.03 2.66 -5.48
CA GLY A 81 13.28 3.19 -4.35
C GLY A 81 11.99 2.43 -4.09
N THR A 82 11.17 2.97 -3.20
CA THR A 82 9.88 2.41 -2.78
C THR A 82 8.80 3.48 -2.71
N SER A 83 7.56 3.07 -2.50
CA SER A 83 6.40 3.95 -2.30
C SER A 83 6.34 5.06 -3.36
N SER A 84 6.25 4.65 -4.60
CA SER A 84 6.19 5.57 -5.72
C SER A 84 4.82 6.25 -5.83
N HIS A 85 4.81 7.49 -6.29
CA HIS A 85 3.62 8.24 -6.70
C HIS A 85 3.87 8.92 -8.04
N MET A 86 2.87 8.93 -8.91
CA MET A 86 2.97 9.51 -10.25
C MET A 86 1.88 10.54 -10.49
N GLU A 87 2.23 11.60 -11.21
CA GLU A 87 1.30 12.61 -11.72
C GLU A 87 1.54 12.87 -13.20
N ILE A 88 0.47 13.10 -13.96
CA ILE A 88 0.56 13.65 -15.30
C ILE A 88 0.75 15.16 -15.20
N VAL A 89 1.86 15.67 -15.72
CA VAL A 89 2.13 17.12 -15.78
C VAL A 89 1.54 17.71 -17.04
N ASP A 90 1.78 17.05 -18.18
CA ASP A 90 1.22 17.40 -19.49
C ASP A 90 1.19 16.18 -20.43
N GLU A 91 0.85 16.39 -21.70
CA GLU A 91 0.73 15.31 -22.71
C GLU A 91 2.03 14.53 -22.96
N SER A 92 3.18 15.04 -22.52
CA SER A 92 4.50 14.45 -22.75
C SER A 92 5.29 14.16 -21.48
N THR A 93 4.82 14.65 -20.34
CA THR A 93 5.61 14.73 -19.12
C THR A 93 4.86 14.16 -17.93
N LEU A 94 5.55 13.30 -17.18
CA LEU A 94 5.14 12.75 -15.89
C LEU A 94 6.00 13.35 -14.78
N ARG A 95 5.45 13.48 -13.59
CA ARG A 95 6.22 13.69 -12.37
C ARG A 95 6.19 12.41 -11.56
N LEU A 96 7.39 11.90 -11.23
CA LEU A 96 7.58 10.68 -10.45
C LEU A 96 8.19 11.04 -9.10
N PHE A 97 7.55 10.58 -8.06
CA PHE A 97 8.02 10.62 -6.67
C PHE A 97 8.30 9.22 -6.19
N TYR A 98 9.33 9.02 -5.38
CA TYR A 98 9.57 7.77 -4.68
C TYR A 98 10.49 7.97 -3.48
N ASN A 99 10.42 7.07 -2.52
CA ASN A 99 11.30 7.07 -1.37
C ASN A 99 12.71 6.64 -1.75
N ASP A 100 13.69 7.45 -1.34
CA ASP A 100 15.12 7.15 -1.37
C ASP A 100 15.72 7.43 0.03
N PHE A 101 16.99 7.12 0.24
CA PHE A 101 17.71 7.24 1.53
C PHE A 101 17.67 8.62 2.22
N GLY A 102 16.99 9.59 1.77
CA GLY A 102 16.97 10.93 2.38
C GLY A 102 15.60 11.56 2.42
N GLY A 103 14.59 10.87 1.95
CA GLY A 103 13.23 11.36 1.80
C GLY A 103 12.62 11.03 0.46
N VAL A 104 11.65 11.80 0.01
CA VAL A 104 11.01 11.62 -1.28
C VAL A 104 11.78 12.36 -2.36
N VAL A 105 12.30 11.65 -3.35
CA VAL A 105 12.93 12.23 -4.54
C VAL A 105 11.87 12.55 -5.59
N VAL A 106 12.11 13.63 -6.33
CA VAL A 106 11.20 14.13 -7.37
C VAL A 106 11.92 14.19 -8.71
N PHE A 107 11.32 13.59 -9.73
CA PHE A 107 11.78 13.60 -11.11
C PHE A 107 10.71 14.13 -12.06
N LEU A 108 11.13 14.77 -13.13
CA LEU A 108 10.32 14.93 -14.35
C LEU A 108 10.78 13.90 -15.36
N CYS A 109 9.83 13.13 -15.89
CA CYS A 109 10.09 12.03 -16.80
C CYS A 109 9.26 12.16 -18.08
N SER A 110 9.79 11.70 -19.20
CA SER A 110 8.95 11.35 -20.34
C SER A 110 8.12 10.07 -20.06
N TYR A 111 7.17 9.75 -20.92
CA TYR A 111 6.44 8.47 -20.83
C TYR A 111 7.33 7.23 -21.12
N ASP A 112 8.52 7.42 -21.65
CA ASP A 112 9.54 6.38 -21.80
C ASP A 112 10.49 6.28 -20.60
N PHE A 113 10.25 7.09 -19.53
CA PHE A 113 11.05 7.20 -18.32
C PHE A 113 12.49 7.69 -18.55
N ASP A 114 12.67 8.58 -19.52
CA ASP A 114 13.86 9.46 -19.54
C ASP A 114 13.60 10.58 -18.53
N CYS A 115 14.31 10.56 -17.42
CA CYS A 115 13.97 11.32 -16.21
C CYS A 115 15.08 12.30 -15.82
N GLU A 116 14.68 13.53 -15.43
CA GLU A 116 15.53 14.54 -14.85
C GLU A 116 15.17 14.78 -13.39
N LYS A 117 16.16 14.62 -12.49
CA LYS A 117 15.97 14.87 -11.06
C LYS A 117 15.73 16.35 -10.78
N GLN A 118 14.62 16.66 -10.11
CA GLN A 118 14.25 18.01 -9.72
C GLN A 118 14.71 18.34 -8.29
N GLY A 119 14.63 17.39 -7.37
CA GLY A 119 15.01 17.61 -5.98
C GLY A 119 14.71 16.46 -5.06
N THR A 120 14.77 16.74 -3.76
CA THR A 120 14.43 15.80 -2.68
C THR A 120 13.71 16.53 -1.56
N ILE A 121 12.55 16.04 -1.15
CA ILE A 121 11.81 16.50 0.01
C ILE A 121 12.27 15.66 1.20
N ARG A 122 12.93 16.29 2.15
CA ARG A 122 13.54 15.57 3.27
C ARG A 122 12.55 15.36 4.41
N PHE A 123 12.79 14.30 5.19
CA PHE A 123 12.07 13.97 6.44
C PHE A 123 10.62 13.52 6.26
N ILE A 124 10.20 13.27 5.04
CA ILE A 124 8.91 12.63 4.73
C ILE A 124 9.14 11.36 3.92
N THR A 125 8.17 10.44 4.00
CA THR A 125 8.10 9.21 3.20
C THR A 125 6.67 8.98 2.73
N ASP A 126 6.49 8.06 1.80
CA ASP A 126 5.18 7.54 1.38
C ASP A 126 4.22 8.67 0.97
N LEU A 127 4.69 9.54 0.07
CA LEU A 127 3.92 10.70 -0.38
C LEU A 127 2.92 10.29 -1.46
N THR A 128 1.66 10.69 -1.28
CA THR A 128 0.63 10.74 -2.33
C THR A 128 0.11 12.17 -2.47
N LEU A 129 -0.24 12.58 -3.68
CA LEU A 129 -0.70 13.93 -4.01
C LEU A 129 -2.03 13.86 -4.76
N ILE A 130 -2.92 14.79 -4.44
CA ILE A 130 -4.18 14.99 -5.15
C ILE A 130 -4.46 16.47 -5.36
N GLU A 131 -5.29 16.77 -6.33
CA GLU A 131 -5.97 18.06 -6.42
C GLU A 131 -7.36 17.94 -5.77
N THR A 132 -7.59 18.70 -4.70
CA THR A 132 -8.88 18.71 -4.01
C THR A 132 -9.95 19.41 -4.85
N LEU A 133 -11.24 19.20 -4.53
CA LEU A 133 -12.32 19.90 -5.23
C LEU A 133 -12.22 21.43 -5.13
N ASP A 134 -11.56 21.94 -4.09
CA ASP A 134 -11.32 23.40 -3.91
C ASP A 134 -10.14 23.91 -4.74
N GLY A 135 -9.46 23.05 -5.51
CA GLY A 135 -8.31 23.38 -6.36
C GLY A 135 -6.99 23.50 -5.58
N GLU A 136 -6.91 22.99 -4.34
CA GLU A 136 -5.66 22.90 -3.61
C GLU A 136 -4.91 21.62 -3.99
N ARG A 137 -3.64 21.73 -4.33
CA ARG A 137 -2.76 20.57 -4.52
C ARG A 137 -2.26 20.10 -3.15
N ARG A 138 -2.85 19.03 -2.65
CA ARG A 138 -2.64 18.56 -1.29
C ARG A 138 -1.93 17.22 -1.27
N GLY A 139 -0.87 17.14 -0.45
CA GLY A 139 -0.12 15.93 -0.21
C GLY A 139 -0.50 15.26 1.11
N TYR A 140 -0.40 13.93 1.13
CA TYR A 140 -0.50 13.09 2.31
C TYR A 140 0.74 12.23 2.37
N PHE A 141 1.39 12.19 3.53
CA PHE A 141 2.69 11.57 3.67
C PHE A 141 2.94 11.13 5.10
N VAL A 142 3.87 10.22 5.27
CA VAL A 142 4.33 9.78 6.59
C VAL A 142 5.48 10.65 7.06
N GLU A 143 5.42 11.06 8.32
CA GLU A 143 6.53 11.72 9.02
C GLU A 143 6.70 11.09 10.41
N MET A 144 7.94 10.81 10.77
CA MET A 144 8.28 10.32 12.10
C MET A 144 8.55 11.49 13.04
N ASN A 145 7.90 11.48 14.20
CA ASN A 145 8.22 12.41 15.26
C ASN A 145 9.59 12.02 15.87
N PRO A 146 10.63 12.85 15.75
CA PRO A 146 11.97 12.49 16.21
C PRO A 146 12.10 12.37 17.74
N ASN A 147 11.12 12.88 18.50
CA ASN A 147 11.15 12.82 19.96
C ASN A 147 10.45 11.56 20.52
N THR A 148 9.37 11.12 19.89
CA THR A 148 8.60 9.95 20.33
C THR A 148 8.89 8.71 19.48
N MET A 149 9.52 8.89 18.31
CA MET A 149 9.73 7.82 17.30
C MET A 149 8.43 7.23 16.75
N GLU A 150 7.32 7.91 16.95
CA GLU A 150 6.02 7.54 16.41
C GLU A 150 5.88 8.09 14.99
N SER A 151 5.40 7.26 14.09
CA SER A 151 5.02 7.66 12.74
C SER A 151 3.59 8.17 12.71
N GLY A 152 3.34 9.13 11.86
CA GLY A 152 2.00 9.67 11.65
C GLY A 152 1.80 10.10 10.22
N ILE A 153 0.54 10.08 9.77
CA ILE A 153 0.16 10.65 8.48
C ILE A 153 -0.14 12.13 8.66
N TYR A 154 0.47 12.92 7.82
CA TYR A 154 0.29 14.37 7.75
C TYR A 154 -0.29 14.77 6.41
N THR A 155 -0.94 15.93 6.36
CA THR A 155 -1.32 16.59 5.11
C THR A 155 -0.70 17.99 5.04
N ALA A 156 -0.43 18.44 3.83
CA ALA A 156 0.09 19.78 3.56
C ALA A 156 -0.31 20.25 2.15
N ILE A 157 -0.26 21.57 1.93
CA ILE A 157 -0.41 22.14 0.58
C ILE A 157 0.97 22.13 -0.09
N PHE A 158 1.05 21.47 -1.24
CA PHE A 158 2.28 21.35 -2.02
C PHE A 158 2.37 22.41 -3.11
N SER A 159 3.62 22.86 -3.36
CA SER A 159 3.93 23.68 -4.53
C SER A 159 3.67 22.94 -5.83
N GLU A 160 3.49 23.67 -6.92
CA GLU A 160 3.25 23.10 -8.25
C GLU A 160 4.39 22.18 -8.71
N ASP A 161 5.64 22.50 -8.37
CA ASP A 161 6.81 21.67 -8.67
C ASP A 161 6.94 20.44 -7.76
N GLY A 162 6.14 20.34 -6.70
CA GLY A 162 6.16 19.25 -5.75
C GLY A 162 7.36 19.22 -4.81
N LEU A 163 8.18 20.28 -4.75
CA LEU A 163 9.43 20.30 -3.99
C LEU A 163 9.33 20.95 -2.61
N SER A 164 8.23 21.63 -2.34
CA SER A 164 7.98 22.29 -1.06
C SER A 164 6.52 22.24 -0.65
N TYR A 165 6.28 22.41 0.62
CA TYR A 165 4.92 22.42 1.16
C TYR A 165 4.75 23.43 2.31
N THR A 166 3.50 23.81 2.53
CA THR A 166 3.05 24.71 3.59
C THR A 166 1.84 24.12 4.32
N GLU A 167 1.44 24.75 5.43
CA GLU A 167 0.23 24.38 6.18
C GLU A 167 0.17 22.90 6.60
N LYS A 168 1.31 22.33 7.00
CA LYS A 168 1.39 20.95 7.46
C LYS A 168 0.53 20.73 8.72
N THR A 169 -0.34 19.71 8.66
CA THR A 169 -1.25 19.34 9.74
C THR A 169 -1.28 17.81 9.90
N PRO A 170 -1.18 17.27 11.13
CA PRO A 170 -1.39 15.84 11.36
C PRO A 170 -2.85 15.47 11.11
N LEU A 171 -3.10 14.34 10.49
CA LEU A 171 -4.49 13.86 10.26
C LEU A 171 -5.17 13.38 11.54
N GLY A 172 -4.39 13.02 12.57
CA GLY A 172 -4.92 12.55 13.85
C GLY A 172 -5.63 11.19 13.77
N ILE A 173 -5.44 10.46 12.67
CA ILE A 173 -6.02 9.13 12.42
C ILE A 173 -5.00 8.00 12.56
N THR A 174 -3.79 8.33 12.93
CA THR A 174 -2.71 7.38 13.10
C THR A 174 -2.73 6.78 14.48
N ALA A 175 -2.46 5.50 14.54
CA ALA A 175 -2.18 4.65 15.68
C ALA A 175 -3.00 4.96 16.94
N ARG A 176 -3.79 4.02 17.37
CA ARG A 176 -4.13 3.88 18.79
C ARG A 176 -2.83 3.63 19.54
N GLU A 177 -2.79 3.88 20.85
CA GLU A 177 -1.59 3.69 21.69
C GLU A 177 -0.95 2.30 21.55
N ASP A 178 -1.72 1.29 21.14
CA ASP A 178 -1.30 -0.10 20.98
C ASP A 178 -1.15 -0.54 19.51
N ASP A 179 -1.36 0.34 18.52
CA ASP A 179 -1.45 0.00 17.11
C ASP A 179 -0.22 0.51 16.36
N VAL A 180 0.37 -0.34 15.53
CA VAL A 180 1.45 0.06 14.65
C VAL A 180 0.85 0.44 13.30
N ALA A 181 0.67 1.74 13.08
CA ALA A 181 0.36 2.25 11.74
C ALA A 181 1.66 2.33 10.94
N TRP A 182 1.67 1.67 9.81
CA TRP A 182 2.83 1.67 8.93
C TRP A 182 2.92 2.95 8.11
N GLY A 183 1.80 3.44 7.65
CA GLY A 183 1.72 4.53 6.72
C GLY A 183 1.35 4.04 5.32
N VAL A 184 2.19 4.27 4.34
CA VAL A 184 1.89 4.03 2.92
C VAL A 184 0.49 4.53 2.56
N PRO A 185 0.22 5.84 2.76
CA PRO A 185 -1.09 6.40 2.44
C PRO A 185 -1.29 6.42 0.94
N ASP A 186 -2.48 6.00 0.50
CA ASP A 186 -3.03 6.35 -0.81
C ASP A 186 -4.25 7.25 -0.63
N THR A 187 -4.44 8.19 -1.54
CA THR A 187 -5.53 9.17 -1.43
C THR A 187 -6.25 9.40 -2.74
N VAL A 188 -7.54 9.61 -2.62
CA VAL A 188 -8.40 9.85 -3.77
C VAL A 188 -9.48 10.88 -3.45
N VAL A 189 -9.86 11.67 -4.45
CA VAL A 189 -11.08 12.47 -4.39
C VAL A 189 -12.27 11.59 -4.75
N THR A 190 -13.20 11.47 -3.80
CA THR A 190 -14.42 10.66 -3.99
C THR A 190 -15.42 11.38 -4.94
N PRO A 191 -16.41 10.68 -5.52
CA PRO A 191 -17.38 11.30 -6.44
C PRO A 191 -18.16 12.47 -5.86
N ASN A 192 -18.31 12.54 -4.54
CA ASN A 192 -18.94 13.67 -3.85
C ASN A 192 -17.95 14.78 -3.44
N GLY A 193 -16.70 14.72 -3.91
CA GLY A 193 -15.68 15.74 -3.71
C GLY A 193 -14.98 15.71 -2.35
N LEU A 194 -15.26 14.71 -1.50
CA LEU A 194 -14.50 14.49 -0.27
C LEU A 194 -13.19 13.77 -0.60
N VAL A 195 -12.24 13.85 0.30
CA VAL A 195 -10.99 13.10 0.20
C VAL A 195 -11.10 11.84 1.05
N ARG A 196 -10.74 10.70 0.48
CA ARG A 196 -10.55 9.47 1.25
C ARG A 196 -9.08 9.10 1.24
N VAL A 197 -8.54 8.80 2.42
CA VAL A 197 -7.19 8.27 2.61
C VAL A 197 -7.30 6.82 3.04
N TYR A 198 -6.50 5.95 2.41
CA TYR A 198 -6.26 4.57 2.78
C TYR A 198 -4.86 4.46 3.35
N TRP A 199 -4.61 3.53 4.27
CA TRP A 199 -3.26 3.29 4.79
C TRP A 199 -3.12 1.88 5.34
N VAL A 200 -1.89 1.40 5.38
CA VAL A 200 -1.53 0.12 5.97
C VAL A 200 -1.55 0.23 7.49
N TYR A 201 -2.18 -0.74 8.12
CA TYR A 201 -2.41 -0.81 9.55
C TYR A 201 -2.18 -2.22 10.10
N THR A 202 -1.63 -2.34 11.29
CA THR A 202 -1.55 -3.59 12.06
C THR A 202 -2.05 -3.39 13.46
N GLU A 203 -2.70 -4.39 14.06
CA GLU A 203 -3.15 -4.35 15.46
C GLU A 203 -1.98 -4.52 16.42
N ASP A 204 -0.99 -5.32 16.01
CA ASP A 204 0.27 -5.54 16.72
C ASP A 204 1.34 -6.00 15.71
N ASN A 205 2.58 -6.19 16.18
CA ASN A 205 3.70 -6.62 15.34
C ASN A 205 3.56 -8.06 14.78
N PHE A 206 2.51 -8.78 15.10
CA PHE A 206 2.29 -10.19 14.73
C PHE A 206 0.99 -10.40 13.95
N SER A 207 0.10 -9.43 13.96
CA SER A 207 -1.16 -9.48 13.21
C SER A 207 -0.92 -9.29 11.71
N PRO A 208 -1.81 -9.82 10.87
CA PRO A 208 -1.86 -9.49 9.46
C PRO A 208 -1.98 -7.98 9.25
N GLU A 209 -1.31 -7.49 8.23
CA GLU A 209 -1.53 -6.13 7.78
C GLU A 209 -2.94 -5.98 7.25
N LYS A 210 -3.50 -4.80 7.42
CA LYS A 210 -4.85 -4.45 7.02
C LYS A 210 -4.82 -3.11 6.31
N ILE A 211 -5.84 -2.85 5.52
CA ILE A 211 -6.05 -1.52 4.96
C ILE A 211 -7.21 -0.85 5.72
N ALA A 212 -6.89 0.20 6.42
CA ALA A 212 -7.88 1.10 7.02
C ALA A 212 -8.14 2.28 6.07
N SER A 213 -9.23 3.00 6.29
CA SER A 213 -9.49 4.27 5.59
C SER A 213 -10.21 5.28 6.46
N ALA A 214 -10.09 6.54 6.06
CA ALA A 214 -10.85 7.63 6.64
C ALA A 214 -11.31 8.59 5.54
N THR A 215 -12.49 9.17 5.71
CA THR A 215 -13.07 10.12 4.75
C THR A 215 -13.10 11.50 5.36
N SER A 216 -12.69 12.50 4.60
CA SER A 216 -12.67 13.89 5.06
C SER A 216 -14.07 14.42 5.33
N LYS A 217 -14.19 15.35 6.29
CA LYS A 217 -15.46 15.99 6.64
C LYS A 217 -15.88 17.06 5.63
N THR A 218 -14.91 17.58 4.90
CA THR A 218 -15.10 18.65 3.90
C THR A 218 -14.24 18.36 2.67
N THR A 219 -14.49 19.06 1.58
CA THR A 219 -13.74 19.01 0.32
C THR A 219 -12.26 19.42 0.46
N LYS A 220 -11.89 20.06 1.57
CA LYS A 220 -10.51 20.50 1.84
C LYS A 220 -9.54 19.36 2.18
N GLY A 221 -10.03 18.18 2.58
CA GLY A 221 -9.17 17.04 2.90
C GLY A 221 -8.25 17.26 4.11
N ILE A 222 -8.69 17.96 5.15
CA ILE A 222 -7.88 18.26 6.35
C ILE A 222 -8.35 17.47 7.56
N GLU A 223 -9.65 17.49 7.84
CA GLU A 223 -10.25 16.81 8.97
C GLU A 223 -10.95 15.53 8.50
N PHE A 224 -10.66 14.41 9.14
CA PHE A 224 -11.14 13.11 8.75
C PHE A 224 -12.03 12.46 9.81
N THR A 225 -12.86 11.55 9.37
CA THR A 225 -13.59 10.59 10.19
C THR A 225 -13.19 9.20 9.75
N LEU A 226 -12.79 8.36 10.70
CA LEU A 226 -12.44 6.97 10.42
C LEU A 226 -13.65 6.24 9.83
N ASP A 227 -13.45 5.58 8.70
CA ASP A 227 -14.47 4.73 8.10
C ASP A 227 -14.61 3.42 8.92
N PRO A 228 -15.81 2.90 9.14
CA PRO A 228 -16.02 1.70 9.94
C PRO A 228 -15.39 0.46 9.29
N GLY A 229 -14.73 -0.38 10.08
CA GLY A 229 -14.10 -1.63 9.63
C GLY A 229 -12.85 -1.40 8.79
N TYR A 230 -12.31 -2.47 8.25
CA TYR A 230 -11.15 -2.47 7.36
C TYR A 230 -11.60 -2.61 5.92
N ARG A 231 -10.81 -2.05 5.01
CA ARG A 231 -11.01 -2.24 3.55
C ARG A 231 -10.54 -3.62 3.13
N ILE A 232 -9.47 -4.06 3.78
CA ILE A 232 -8.85 -5.37 3.63
C ILE A 232 -8.31 -5.76 4.99
N ASP A 233 -8.47 -7.02 5.40
CA ASP A 233 -8.00 -7.55 6.68
C ASP A 233 -7.15 -8.82 6.54
N ASP A 234 -6.56 -9.05 5.40
CA ASP A 234 -5.90 -10.31 5.03
C ASP A 234 -4.46 -10.12 4.49
N GLY A 235 -3.68 -9.19 5.05
CA GLY A 235 -2.25 -9.10 4.77
C GLY A 235 -1.85 -8.43 3.46
N TYR A 236 -2.61 -7.46 3.01
CA TYR A 236 -2.25 -6.59 1.89
C TYR A 236 -1.47 -5.39 2.38
N VAL A 237 -0.38 -5.05 1.69
CA VAL A 237 0.58 -4.03 2.15
C VAL A 237 0.32 -2.67 1.52
N ASP A 238 0.19 -2.60 0.18
CA ASP A 238 0.08 -1.34 -0.54
C ASP A 238 -1.20 -1.32 -1.36
N PHE A 239 -1.83 -0.16 -1.41
CA PHE A 239 -3.13 0.00 -2.02
C PHE A 239 -3.16 1.28 -2.85
N GLU A 240 -3.43 1.15 -4.14
CA GLU A 240 -3.54 2.27 -5.07
C GLU A 240 -4.90 2.30 -5.75
N VAL A 241 -5.65 3.38 -5.56
CA VAL A 241 -6.94 3.59 -6.22
C VAL A 241 -6.73 4.25 -7.57
N LEU A 242 -6.92 3.49 -8.63
CA LEU A 242 -6.76 3.95 -10.02
C LEU A 242 -7.96 4.76 -10.54
N LYS A 243 -9.14 4.48 -9.99
CA LYS A 243 -10.39 5.11 -10.41
C LYS A 243 -11.37 5.19 -9.25
N ALA A 244 -12.01 6.36 -9.11
CA ALA A 244 -13.04 6.62 -8.10
C ALA A 244 -14.22 7.36 -8.75
N GLU A 245 -15.14 6.63 -9.36
CA GLU A 245 -16.36 7.17 -9.94
C GLU A 245 -17.59 6.60 -9.23
N GLU A 246 -18.74 7.24 -9.37
CA GLU A 246 -19.98 6.77 -8.75
C GLU A 246 -20.32 5.35 -9.23
N GLY A 247 -20.29 4.40 -8.30
CA GLY A 247 -20.58 2.99 -8.57
C GLY A 247 -19.49 2.21 -9.31
N ASP A 248 -18.32 2.82 -9.61
CA ASP A 248 -17.21 2.18 -10.31
C ASP A 248 -15.85 2.62 -9.74
N TRP A 249 -15.37 1.86 -8.77
CA TRP A 249 -14.06 2.06 -8.16
C TRP A 249 -13.13 0.93 -8.58
N ARG A 250 -11.88 1.26 -8.86
CA ARG A 250 -10.86 0.33 -9.34
C ARG A 250 -9.57 0.56 -8.56
N ALA A 251 -8.93 -0.52 -8.12
CA ALA A 251 -7.67 -0.46 -7.40
C ALA A 251 -6.73 -1.60 -7.80
N VAL A 252 -5.46 -1.39 -7.56
CA VAL A 252 -4.43 -2.43 -7.52
C VAL A 252 -3.79 -2.43 -6.14
N MET A 253 -3.28 -3.57 -5.72
CA MET A 253 -2.60 -3.71 -4.44
C MET A 253 -1.54 -4.79 -4.49
N SER A 254 -0.52 -4.67 -3.65
CA SER A 254 0.41 -5.76 -3.40
C SER A 254 -0.07 -6.63 -2.25
N TYR A 255 0.17 -7.93 -2.35
CA TYR A 255 -0.24 -8.92 -1.36
C TYR A 255 0.95 -9.67 -0.80
N THR A 256 1.07 -9.64 0.54
CA THR A 256 2.04 -10.41 1.29
C THR A 256 1.32 -11.44 2.16
N PRO A 257 1.32 -12.74 1.80
CA PRO A 257 0.65 -13.74 2.62
C PRO A 257 1.42 -14.01 3.92
N HIS A 258 0.83 -13.72 5.07
CA HIS A 258 1.46 -13.91 6.40
C HIS A 258 1.81 -15.35 6.71
N TYR A 259 0.98 -16.30 6.27
CA TYR A 259 1.20 -17.73 6.50
C TYR A 259 2.25 -18.33 5.55
N LEU A 260 2.71 -17.58 4.57
CA LEU A 260 3.70 -18.01 3.57
C LEU A 260 4.83 -16.97 3.42
N PRO A 261 5.65 -16.77 4.45
CA PRO A 261 6.59 -15.64 4.54
C PRO A 261 7.71 -15.61 3.48
N ASN A 262 7.79 -16.60 2.62
CA ASN A 262 8.79 -16.67 1.53
C ASN A 262 8.13 -16.57 0.14
N ILE A 263 6.86 -16.22 0.06
CA ILE A 263 6.20 -15.99 -1.22
C ILE A 263 6.41 -14.54 -1.62
N PRO A 264 6.76 -14.29 -2.88
CA PRO A 264 6.87 -12.94 -3.41
C PRO A 264 5.56 -12.18 -3.28
N GLN A 265 5.64 -10.90 -2.95
CA GLN A 265 4.50 -9.99 -3.09
C GLN A 265 4.07 -9.95 -4.55
N SER A 266 2.78 -9.99 -4.78
CA SER A 266 2.20 -9.97 -6.12
C SER A 266 1.11 -8.92 -6.19
N LEU A 267 0.89 -8.34 -7.35
CA LEU A 267 -0.22 -7.42 -7.54
C LEU A 267 -1.52 -8.17 -7.76
N PHE A 268 -2.56 -7.65 -7.14
CA PHE A 268 -3.95 -8.04 -7.31
C PHE A 268 -4.77 -6.84 -7.74
N TYR A 269 -5.88 -7.11 -8.40
CA TYR A 269 -6.83 -6.11 -8.82
C TYR A 269 -8.09 -6.18 -7.96
N ALA A 270 -8.69 -5.02 -7.68
CA ALA A 270 -9.93 -4.96 -6.92
C ALA A 270 -10.92 -3.99 -7.54
N ILE A 271 -12.19 -4.28 -7.30
CA ILE A 271 -13.33 -3.45 -7.68
C ILE A 271 -14.17 -3.13 -6.45
N SER A 272 -14.80 -1.96 -6.46
CA SER A 272 -15.76 -1.56 -5.45
C SER A 272 -16.85 -0.68 -6.06
N ARG A 273 -17.96 -0.51 -5.36
CA ARG A 273 -19.03 0.43 -5.73
C ARG A 273 -18.93 1.77 -5.00
N ASP A 274 -18.23 1.78 -3.88
CA ASP A 274 -18.21 2.91 -2.95
C ASP A 274 -16.80 3.23 -2.38
N GLY A 275 -15.80 2.39 -2.73
CA GLY A 275 -14.44 2.48 -2.20
C GLY A 275 -14.33 2.02 -0.74
N LEU A 276 -15.36 1.39 -0.18
CA LEU A 276 -15.36 0.86 1.19
C LEU A 276 -15.37 -0.66 1.23
N ASP A 277 -16.22 -1.27 0.41
CA ASP A 277 -16.32 -2.72 0.27
C ASP A 277 -15.66 -3.15 -1.04
N TRP A 278 -14.59 -3.92 -0.97
CA TRP A 278 -13.78 -4.31 -2.12
C TRP A 278 -13.88 -5.79 -2.43
N GLU A 279 -14.03 -6.09 -3.71
CA GLU A 279 -13.99 -7.44 -4.27
C GLU A 279 -12.67 -7.62 -5.04
N PHE A 280 -11.89 -8.63 -4.63
CA PHE A 280 -10.55 -8.90 -5.16
C PHE A 280 -10.58 -9.93 -6.27
N SER A 281 -9.66 -9.77 -7.22
CA SER A 281 -9.33 -10.84 -8.15
C SER A 281 -8.82 -12.06 -7.39
N LYS A 282 -9.26 -13.26 -7.80
CA LYS A 282 -8.80 -14.53 -7.19
C LYS A 282 -7.37 -14.86 -7.54
N GLU A 283 -6.92 -14.33 -8.66
CA GLU A 283 -5.59 -14.58 -9.19
C GLU A 283 -4.79 -13.28 -9.21
N ARG A 284 -3.49 -13.43 -9.00
CA ARG A 284 -2.54 -12.33 -9.15
C ARG A 284 -2.49 -11.90 -10.62
N ILE A 285 -2.20 -10.63 -10.85
CA ILE A 285 -2.00 -10.06 -12.18
C ILE A 285 -0.52 -10.02 -12.58
N THR A 286 0.41 -10.30 -11.67
CA THR A 286 1.86 -10.38 -11.92
C THR A 286 2.39 -11.81 -11.81
N GLU A 287 3.61 -12.01 -12.28
CA GLU A 287 4.29 -13.32 -12.26
C GLU A 287 4.65 -13.80 -10.84
N LYS A 288 4.96 -15.11 -10.73
CA LYS A 288 5.14 -15.78 -9.43
C LYS A 288 6.52 -15.59 -8.80
N ASP A 289 7.54 -15.40 -9.62
CA ASP A 289 8.93 -15.58 -9.19
C ASP A 289 9.62 -14.23 -8.89
N PHE A 290 8.85 -13.16 -8.91
CA PHE A 290 9.31 -11.81 -8.69
C PHE A 290 8.32 -11.06 -7.78
N SER A 291 8.84 -10.25 -6.85
CA SER A 291 8.03 -9.40 -5.98
C SER A 291 7.80 -8.04 -6.63
N TYR A 292 6.53 -7.62 -6.65
CA TYR A 292 6.12 -6.28 -7.04
C TYR A 292 5.29 -5.66 -5.91
N LEU A 293 5.70 -4.48 -5.49
CA LEU A 293 5.12 -3.74 -4.36
C LEU A 293 5.02 -2.25 -4.68
N ASP A 294 4.35 -1.51 -3.83
CA ASP A 294 4.15 -0.07 -3.92
C ASP A 294 3.67 0.39 -5.33
N PRO A 295 2.60 -0.19 -5.89
CA PRO A 295 2.13 0.25 -7.19
C PRO A 295 1.60 1.67 -7.12
N THR A 296 1.86 2.46 -8.18
CA THR A 296 1.15 3.71 -8.46
C THR A 296 0.76 3.74 -9.93
N GLY A 297 -0.33 4.40 -10.27
CA GLY A 297 -0.84 4.39 -11.62
C GLY A 297 -1.48 5.69 -12.08
N VAL A 298 -1.22 6.05 -13.33
CA VAL A 298 -1.90 7.17 -14.01
C VAL A 298 -2.68 6.66 -15.21
N PRO A 299 -3.86 7.23 -15.50
CA PRO A 299 -4.66 6.83 -16.65
C PRO A 299 -3.95 7.20 -17.95
N LEU A 300 -3.97 6.26 -18.88
CA LEU A 300 -3.71 6.48 -20.30
C LEU A 300 -5.05 6.47 -21.06
N ASP A 301 -4.98 6.54 -22.36
CA ASP A 301 -6.18 6.45 -23.19
C ASP A 301 -6.83 5.05 -23.10
N ASN A 302 -8.16 4.99 -23.27
CA ASN A 302 -8.95 3.76 -23.47
C ASN A 302 -8.95 2.73 -22.33
N GLY A 303 -8.94 3.17 -21.06
CA GLY A 303 -9.01 2.26 -19.90
C GLY A 303 -7.70 1.54 -19.60
N THR A 304 -6.60 2.00 -20.20
CA THR A 304 -5.25 1.56 -19.88
C THR A 304 -4.64 2.50 -18.84
N TYR A 305 -3.85 1.95 -17.93
CA TYR A 305 -3.07 2.71 -16.95
C TYR A 305 -1.59 2.43 -17.14
N LEU A 306 -0.78 3.48 -17.03
CA LEU A 306 0.65 3.34 -16.84
C LEU A 306 0.92 3.15 -15.36
N LEU A 307 1.55 2.02 -15.00
CA LEU A 307 1.97 1.73 -13.63
C LEU A 307 3.46 1.96 -13.46
N VAL A 308 3.83 2.38 -12.25
CA VAL A 308 5.17 2.23 -11.68
C VAL A 308 5.05 1.41 -10.40
N MET A 309 5.99 0.53 -10.14
CA MET A 309 6.01 -0.32 -8.97
C MET A 309 7.46 -0.65 -8.59
N SER A 310 7.68 -0.89 -7.32
CA SER A 310 8.96 -1.38 -6.81
C SER A 310 9.06 -2.88 -7.04
N GLY A 311 10.22 -3.37 -7.43
CA GLY A 311 10.41 -4.78 -7.72
C GLY A 311 11.71 -5.36 -7.20
N ALA A 312 11.67 -6.63 -6.77
CA ALA A 312 12.84 -7.37 -6.33
C ALA A 312 12.71 -8.86 -6.59
N THR A 313 13.82 -9.50 -6.94
CA THR A 313 13.87 -10.97 -6.90
C THR A 313 13.80 -11.46 -5.45
N ASN A 314 13.38 -12.71 -5.23
CA ASN A 314 13.34 -13.31 -3.89
C ASN A 314 14.70 -13.27 -3.15
N GLU A 315 15.80 -13.32 -3.88
CA GLU A 315 17.15 -13.21 -3.32
C GLU A 315 17.49 -11.76 -2.92
N MET A 316 16.91 -10.77 -3.61
CA MET A 316 17.09 -9.34 -3.37
C MET A 316 16.10 -8.77 -2.38
N ALA A 317 15.00 -9.46 -2.12
CA ALA A 317 13.95 -9.03 -1.20
C ALA A 317 14.33 -9.13 0.29
N ASP A 318 15.58 -9.49 0.62
CA ASP A 318 16.10 -9.36 1.97
C ASP A 318 16.50 -7.89 2.21
N PRO A 319 15.68 -7.09 2.91
CA PRO A 319 15.93 -5.67 3.10
C PRO A 319 17.20 -5.40 3.91
N MET A 320 17.74 -6.42 4.61
CA MET A 320 19.02 -6.33 5.31
C MET A 320 20.21 -6.42 4.36
N LYS A 321 20.03 -7.02 3.19
CA LYS A 321 21.09 -7.25 2.23
C LYS A 321 21.05 -6.28 1.06
N ASN A 322 19.85 -5.86 0.67
CA ASN A 322 19.70 -4.94 -0.46
C ASN A 322 18.45 -4.07 -0.29
N PRO A 323 18.58 -2.88 0.27
CA PRO A 323 17.47 -1.96 0.45
C PRO A 323 17.01 -1.28 -0.85
N ASN A 324 17.69 -1.53 -1.97
CA ASN A 324 17.43 -0.83 -3.21
C ASN A 324 16.51 -1.67 -4.11
N TYR A 325 15.21 -1.49 -3.95
CA TYR A 325 14.25 -2.01 -4.92
C TYR A 325 14.36 -1.23 -6.22
N GLN A 326 14.51 -1.95 -7.34
CA GLN A 326 14.45 -1.34 -8.66
C GLN A 326 13.00 -0.99 -9.00
N LEU A 327 12.80 0.17 -9.61
CA LEU A 327 11.48 0.52 -10.12
C LEU A 327 11.22 -0.15 -11.48
N PHE A 328 9.98 -0.55 -11.68
CA PHE A 328 9.48 -1.13 -12.92
C PHE A 328 8.29 -0.33 -13.41
N THR A 329 8.15 -0.25 -14.72
CA THR A 329 6.94 0.26 -15.37
C THR A 329 6.18 -0.88 -16.03
N ALA A 330 4.87 -0.72 -16.15
CA ALA A 330 3.99 -1.65 -16.85
C ALA A 330 2.76 -0.94 -17.41
N GLN A 331 2.03 -1.60 -18.29
CA GLN A 331 0.69 -1.20 -18.72
C GLN A 331 -0.35 -2.14 -18.10
N LEU A 332 -1.31 -1.57 -17.40
CA LEU A 332 -2.47 -2.27 -16.87
C LEU A 332 -3.67 -1.97 -17.76
N ILE A 333 -4.27 -3.01 -18.31
CA ILE A 333 -5.45 -2.93 -19.17
C ILE A 333 -6.65 -3.40 -18.35
N LEU A 334 -7.57 -2.48 -18.08
CA LEU A 334 -8.82 -2.77 -17.41
C LEU A 334 -9.87 -3.26 -18.42
N PRO A 335 -10.79 -4.14 -17.98
CA PRO A 335 -11.85 -4.67 -18.81
C PRO A 335 -12.90 -3.63 -19.20
#